data_05aa7cda50d25426f02b09bdf0408430
#
_entry.id   05aa7cda50d25426f02b09bdf0408430
#
_cell.length_a   1.000
_cell.length_b   1.000
_cell.length_c   1.000
_cell.angle_alpha   90.00
_cell.angle_beta   90.00
_cell.angle_gamma   90.00
#
_symmetry.space_group_name_H-M   'P 1'
#
loop_
_entity.id
_entity.type
_entity.pdbx_description
1 polymer ?
#
loop_
_entity_poly.entity_id
_entity_poly.type
_entity_poly.pdbx_seq_one_letter_code
_entity_poly.pdbx_strand_id
1 'polypeptide(L)'
;MLKKIGKFLLVLVVLGISMGLILYPFVSNYLFENRADGIIDTVEKTADDADEEKYKEEIEAAQKYNAELATGHVVLKDPFVEEKLDEDAKEYNSLLNMADGGVMGFIKIPCIDVSLPIYHGTSAEILELGAGHLQGTSLPIGGESTHSVITGHTGLSSAKLFTDLTELEEGDMFFLHVMGEKLAYKVDQISVILPEEMDKLTIENGKDYCTLVTCTPYGVNTHRLLVRGERTEYTEDKEEEAGKIGRVSCRERV
;
A
#
# COMPACT_ATOMS: atom_id res chain seq x y z
N MET A 1 36.09 -17.17 -42.50
CA MET A 1 34.90 -16.29 -42.58
C MET A 1 33.82 -16.70 -41.58
N LEU A 2 33.35 -17.94 -41.57
CA LEU A 2 32.30 -18.44 -40.63
C LEU A 2 32.60 -18.19 -39.14
N LYS A 3 33.86 -18.44 -38.67
CA LYS A 3 34.25 -18.23 -37.27
C LYS A 3 34.16 -16.74 -36.82
N LYS A 4 34.36 -15.79 -37.75
CA LYS A 4 34.19 -14.34 -37.43
C LYS A 4 32.72 -13.96 -37.35
N ILE A 5 31.88 -14.51 -38.24
CA ILE A 5 30.43 -14.32 -38.22
C ILE A 5 29.81 -14.89 -36.94
N GLY A 6 30.23 -16.10 -36.52
CA GLY A 6 29.76 -16.72 -35.27
C GLY A 6 30.12 -15.90 -34.03
N LYS A 7 31.34 -15.29 -33.96
CA LYS A 7 31.72 -14.42 -32.86
C LYS A 7 30.91 -13.13 -32.86
N PHE A 8 30.61 -12.55 -34.02
CA PHE A 8 29.80 -11.34 -34.14
C PHE A 8 28.35 -11.59 -33.69
N LEU A 9 27.76 -12.72 -34.13
CA LEU A 9 26.42 -13.11 -33.66
C LEU A 9 26.36 -13.35 -32.14
N LEU A 10 27.39 -14.00 -31.58
CA LEU A 10 27.48 -14.19 -30.12
C LEU A 10 27.50 -12.84 -29.36
N VAL A 11 28.29 -11.87 -29.86
CA VAL A 11 28.32 -10.53 -29.26
C VAL A 11 26.95 -9.84 -29.31
N LEU A 12 26.26 -9.94 -30.46
CA LEU A 12 24.91 -9.37 -30.59
C LEU A 12 23.90 -10.02 -29.61
N VAL A 13 23.98 -11.34 -29.44
CA VAL A 13 23.12 -12.07 -28.48
C VAL A 13 23.41 -11.60 -27.04
N VAL A 14 24.69 -11.51 -26.67
CA VAL A 14 25.08 -11.05 -25.31
C VAL A 14 24.62 -9.62 -25.08
N LEU A 15 24.79 -8.73 -26.07
CA LEU A 15 24.31 -7.33 -25.99
C LEU A 15 22.77 -7.28 -25.85
N GLY A 16 22.04 -8.11 -26.60
CA GLY A 16 20.57 -8.20 -26.51
C GLY A 16 20.10 -8.66 -25.13
N ILE A 17 20.74 -9.71 -24.57
CA ILE A 17 20.44 -10.18 -23.22
C ILE A 17 20.76 -9.10 -22.18
N SER A 18 21.94 -8.47 -22.28
CA SER A 18 22.32 -7.41 -21.34
C SER A 18 21.36 -6.24 -21.38
N MET A 19 20.92 -5.81 -22.57
CA MET A 19 19.93 -4.74 -22.75
C MET A 19 18.60 -5.15 -22.14
N GLY A 20 18.14 -6.40 -22.36
CA GLY A 20 16.91 -6.94 -21.78
C GLY A 20 16.94 -6.93 -20.24
N LEU A 21 18.06 -7.31 -19.63
CA LEU A 21 18.22 -7.28 -18.18
C LEU A 21 18.20 -5.85 -17.60
N ILE A 22 18.78 -4.89 -18.31
CA ILE A 22 18.77 -3.48 -17.89
C ILE A 22 17.37 -2.87 -18.00
N LEU A 23 16.63 -3.22 -19.07
CA LEU A 23 15.29 -2.67 -19.33
C LEU A 23 14.19 -3.38 -18.51
N TYR A 24 14.45 -4.59 -18.03
CA TYR A 24 13.46 -5.42 -17.33
C TYR A 24 12.75 -4.68 -16.18
N PRO A 25 13.43 -4.04 -15.22
CA PRO A 25 12.73 -3.38 -14.11
C PRO A 25 11.84 -2.22 -14.57
N PHE A 26 12.26 -1.47 -15.60
CA PHE A 26 11.46 -0.36 -16.14
C PHE A 26 10.20 -0.85 -16.83
N VAL A 27 10.32 -1.87 -17.69
CA VAL A 27 9.19 -2.45 -18.41
C VAL A 27 8.24 -3.15 -17.43
N SER A 28 8.78 -3.89 -16.46
CA SER A 28 8.00 -4.58 -15.46
C SER A 28 7.20 -3.62 -14.58
N ASN A 29 7.85 -2.57 -14.07
CA ASN A 29 7.17 -1.54 -13.27
C ASN A 29 6.08 -0.81 -14.09
N TYR A 30 6.35 -0.45 -15.34
CA TYR A 30 5.35 0.16 -16.22
C TYR A 30 4.12 -0.75 -16.42
N LEU A 31 4.33 -2.04 -16.63
CA LEU A 31 3.23 -3.01 -16.77
C LEU A 31 2.46 -3.19 -15.46
N PHE A 32 3.16 -3.14 -14.33
CA PHE A 32 2.55 -3.17 -13.01
C PHE A 32 1.67 -1.95 -12.77
N GLU A 33 2.18 -0.74 -13.00
CA GLU A 33 1.43 0.51 -12.85
C GLU A 33 0.17 0.52 -13.72
N ASN A 34 0.26 0.16 -15.00
CA ASN A 34 -0.92 0.06 -15.87
C ASN A 34 -1.98 -0.94 -15.36
N ARG A 35 -1.55 -2.03 -14.72
CA ARG A 35 -2.49 -2.98 -14.11
C ARG A 35 -3.13 -2.37 -12.86
N ALA A 36 -2.34 -1.74 -12.00
CA ALA A 36 -2.82 -1.06 -10.80
C ALA A 36 -3.84 0.03 -11.14
N ASP A 37 -3.55 0.86 -12.16
CA ASP A 37 -4.46 1.90 -12.65
C ASP A 37 -5.79 1.30 -13.13
N GLY A 38 -5.76 0.18 -13.88
CA GLY A 38 -6.98 -0.49 -14.32
C GLY A 38 -7.85 -1.04 -13.16
N ILE A 39 -7.22 -1.46 -12.07
CA ILE A 39 -7.93 -1.89 -10.85
C ILE A 39 -8.50 -0.67 -10.12
N ILE A 40 -7.73 0.41 -10.00
CA ILE A 40 -8.16 1.68 -9.40
C ILE A 40 -9.36 2.26 -10.14
N ASP A 41 -9.31 2.31 -11.48
CA ASP A 41 -10.45 2.71 -12.31
C ASP A 41 -11.70 1.86 -12.05
N THR A 42 -11.52 0.57 -11.79
CA THR A 42 -12.64 -0.33 -11.47
C THR A 42 -13.22 -0.02 -10.10
N VAL A 43 -12.37 0.24 -9.10
CA VAL A 43 -12.78 0.64 -7.74
C VAL A 43 -13.55 1.96 -7.78
N GLU A 44 -13.05 2.97 -8.50
CA GLU A 44 -13.71 4.27 -8.65
C GLU A 44 -15.10 4.11 -9.31
N LYS A 45 -15.19 3.37 -10.41
CA LYS A 45 -16.48 3.08 -11.07
C LYS A 45 -17.44 2.32 -10.17
N THR A 46 -16.96 1.34 -9.42
CA THR A 46 -17.80 0.58 -8.48
C THR A 46 -18.34 1.48 -7.38
N ALA A 47 -17.55 2.44 -6.91
CA ALA A 47 -17.98 3.43 -5.93
C ALA A 47 -19.04 4.39 -6.51
N ASP A 48 -18.84 4.86 -7.74
CA ASP A 48 -19.77 5.78 -8.41
C ASP A 48 -21.12 5.12 -8.76
N ASP A 49 -21.09 3.83 -9.11
CA ASP A 49 -22.27 3.04 -9.50
C ASP A 49 -22.96 2.36 -8.30
N ALA A 50 -22.41 2.50 -7.08
CA ALA A 50 -22.92 1.83 -5.89
C ALA A 50 -24.32 2.35 -5.50
N ASP A 51 -25.23 1.42 -5.13
CA ASP A 51 -26.49 1.74 -4.50
C ASP A 51 -26.23 2.34 -3.11
N GLU A 52 -26.74 3.54 -2.84
CA GLU A 52 -26.51 4.31 -1.63
C GLU A 52 -26.89 3.51 -0.35
N GLU A 53 -27.94 2.71 -0.40
CA GLU A 53 -28.38 1.88 0.73
C GLU A 53 -27.40 0.74 1.01
N LYS A 54 -26.94 0.03 -0.03
CA LYS A 54 -25.94 -1.04 0.09
C LYS A 54 -24.60 -0.52 0.55
N TYR A 55 -24.19 0.64 0.05
CA TYR A 55 -22.97 1.33 0.47
C TYR A 55 -22.99 1.62 1.98
N LYS A 56 -24.10 2.18 2.46
CA LYS A 56 -24.26 2.50 3.88
C LYS A 56 -24.22 1.27 4.77
N GLU A 57 -24.89 0.18 4.37
CA GLU A 57 -24.83 -1.09 5.09
C GLU A 57 -23.41 -1.63 5.21
N GLU A 58 -22.61 -1.55 4.14
CA GLU A 58 -21.22 -2.01 4.13
C GLU A 58 -20.32 -1.18 5.04
N ILE A 59 -20.47 0.15 5.03
CA ILE A 59 -19.72 1.04 5.93
C ILE A 59 -20.14 0.81 7.39
N GLU A 60 -21.43 0.65 7.68
CA GLU A 60 -21.91 0.35 9.04
C GLU A 60 -21.35 -0.99 9.55
N ALA A 61 -21.28 -2.01 8.69
CA ALA A 61 -20.67 -3.30 9.04
C ALA A 61 -19.17 -3.17 9.32
N ALA A 62 -18.44 -2.41 8.49
CA ALA A 62 -17.02 -2.16 8.69
C ALA A 62 -16.75 -1.32 9.96
N GLN A 63 -17.60 -0.34 10.28
CA GLN A 63 -17.52 0.43 11.52
C GLN A 63 -17.74 -0.45 12.75
N LYS A 64 -18.72 -1.36 12.69
CA LYS A 64 -18.97 -2.33 13.76
C LYS A 64 -17.75 -3.22 13.99
N TYR A 65 -17.16 -3.75 12.91
CA TYR A 65 -15.95 -4.55 12.99
C TYR A 65 -14.80 -3.77 13.67
N ASN A 66 -14.59 -2.50 13.29
CA ASN A 66 -13.57 -1.64 13.91
C ASN A 66 -13.84 -1.38 15.40
N ALA A 67 -15.10 -1.17 15.78
CA ALA A 67 -15.49 -0.97 17.18
C ALA A 67 -15.25 -2.23 18.05
N GLU A 68 -15.48 -3.41 17.51
CA GLU A 68 -15.16 -4.67 18.17
C GLU A 68 -13.66 -4.87 18.35
N LEU A 69 -12.85 -4.55 17.34
CA LEU A 69 -11.38 -4.55 17.44
C LEU A 69 -10.86 -3.58 18.51
N ALA A 70 -11.42 -2.38 18.62
CA ALA A 70 -11.01 -1.38 19.60
C ALA A 70 -11.20 -1.84 21.05
N THR A 71 -12.13 -2.77 21.31
CA THR A 71 -12.39 -3.36 22.64
C THR A 71 -11.66 -4.67 22.88
N GLY A 72 -11.12 -5.28 21.84
CA GLY A 72 -10.40 -6.56 21.87
C GLY A 72 -8.91 -6.42 22.18
N HIS A 73 -8.29 -7.55 22.53
CA HIS A 73 -6.84 -7.69 22.56
C HIS A 73 -6.40 -8.50 21.34
N VAL A 74 -5.93 -7.81 20.30
CA VAL A 74 -5.35 -8.45 19.13
C VAL A 74 -3.83 -8.42 19.25
N VAL A 75 -3.20 -9.58 19.09
CA VAL A 75 -1.73 -9.68 19.00
C VAL A 75 -1.36 -9.54 17.52
N LEU A 76 -0.82 -8.40 17.16
CA LEU A 76 -0.36 -8.15 15.79
C LEU A 76 0.96 -8.88 15.56
N LYS A 77 1.10 -9.41 14.36
CA LYS A 77 2.31 -10.11 13.89
C LYS A 77 2.94 -9.34 12.73
N ASP A 78 4.21 -9.61 12.49
CA ASP A 78 4.92 -9.02 11.36
C ASP A 78 4.22 -9.36 10.03
N PRO A 79 3.79 -8.35 9.24
CA PRO A 79 3.05 -8.56 7.99
C PRO A 79 3.84 -9.30 6.89
N PHE A 80 5.15 -9.44 7.05
CA PHE A 80 6.02 -10.11 6.08
C PHE A 80 6.39 -11.54 6.44
N VAL A 81 5.86 -12.06 7.56
CA VAL A 81 5.99 -13.49 7.92
C VAL A 81 4.82 -14.24 7.30
N GLU A 82 5.11 -15.25 6.50
CA GLU A 82 4.09 -16.12 5.92
C GLU A 82 3.28 -16.80 7.03
N GLU A 83 2.09 -16.32 7.27
CA GLU A 83 1.06 -17.08 7.97
C GLU A 83 -0.01 -17.50 6.98
N LYS A 84 -0.52 -18.72 7.17
CA LYS A 84 -1.75 -19.11 6.49
C LYS A 84 -2.84 -18.15 6.96
N LEU A 85 -3.54 -17.55 6.01
CA LEU A 85 -4.76 -16.80 6.28
C LEU A 85 -5.61 -17.60 7.26
N ASP A 86 -6.00 -16.98 8.36
CA ASP A 86 -6.86 -17.61 9.33
C ASP A 86 -8.17 -17.95 8.62
N GLU A 87 -8.52 -19.25 8.54
CA GLU A 87 -9.75 -19.69 7.90
C GLU A 87 -10.99 -19.13 8.62
N ASP A 88 -10.84 -18.67 9.88
CA ASP A 88 -11.87 -18.00 10.67
C ASP A 88 -12.07 -16.51 10.32
N ALA A 89 -11.25 -15.94 9.43
CA ALA A 89 -11.35 -14.55 8.96
C ALA A 89 -12.49 -14.30 7.95
N LYS A 90 -13.57 -15.09 7.98
CA LYS A 90 -14.67 -14.97 7.02
C LYS A 90 -15.35 -13.60 7.07
N GLU A 91 -15.53 -13.05 8.25
CA GLU A 91 -16.12 -11.72 8.43
C GLU A 91 -15.22 -10.66 7.82
N TYR A 92 -13.93 -10.62 8.19
CA TYR A 92 -12.93 -9.72 7.64
C TYR A 92 -12.88 -9.76 6.11
N ASN A 93 -12.80 -10.96 5.53
CA ASN A 93 -12.72 -11.15 4.08
C ASN A 93 -14.02 -10.84 3.34
N SER A 94 -15.15 -10.72 4.04
CA SER A 94 -16.45 -10.39 3.43
C SER A 94 -16.71 -8.89 3.33
N LEU A 95 -15.97 -8.05 4.07
CA LEU A 95 -16.18 -6.61 4.14
C LEU A 95 -15.32 -5.86 3.10
N LEU A 96 -15.83 -4.72 2.62
CA LEU A 96 -15.12 -3.79 1.73
C LEU A 96 -14.57 -4.43 0.43
N ASN A 97 -15.32 -5.33 -0.20
CA ASN A 97 -14.92 -5.92 -1.48
C ASN A 97 -15.38 -5.02 -2.65
N MET A 98 -14.48 -4.10 -3.10
CA MET A 98 -14.76 -3.12 -4.16
C MET A 98 -14.49 -3.66 -5.57
N ALA A 99 -13.61 -4.66 -5.69
CA ALA A 99 -13.29 -5.33 -6.95
C ALA A 99 -12.89 -6.78 -6.71
N ASP A 100 -12.79 -7.54 -7.78
CA ASP A 100 -12.36 -8.94 -7.75
C ASP A 100 -10.98 -9.09 -7.09
N GLY A 101 -10.77 -10.19 -6.39
CA GLY A 101 -9.51 -10.49 -5.71
C GLY A 101 -9.35 -9.88 -4.33
N GLY A 102 -10.44 -9.37 -3.72
CA GLY A 102 -10.42 -8.83 -2.36
C GLY A 102 -9.83 -7.42 -2.26
N VAL A 103 -10.07 -6.58 -3.27
CA VAL A 103 -9.63 -5.18 -3.27
C VAL A 103 -10.58 -4.36 -2.40
N MET A 104 -10.03 -3.69 -1.38
CA MET A 104 -10.76 -2.82 -0.44
C MET A 104 -10.89 -1.38 -0.94
N GLY A 105 -9.92 -0.92 -1.73
CA GLY A 105 -9.76 0.45 -2.17
C GLY A 105 -8.38 0.68 -2.74
N PHE A 106 -7.90 1.90 -2.68
CA PHE A 106 -6.53 2.20 -3.11
C PHE A 106 -5.90 3.32 -2.25
N ILE A 107 -4.57 3.36 -2.26
CA ILE A 107 -3.77 4.39 -1.60
C ILE A 107 -3.07 5.27 -2.63
N LYS A 108 -3.03 6.58 -2.39
CA LYS A 108 -2.19 7.54 -3.11
C LYS A 108 -1.20 8.19 -2.15
N ILE A 109 0.07 8.23 -2.54
CA ILE A 109 1.16 8.92 -1.84
C ILE A 109 1.84 9.85 -2.84
N PRO A 110 1.30 11.06 -3.04
CA PRO A 110 1.71 11.93 -4.16
C PRO A 110 3.17 12.38 -4.10
N CYS A 111 3.76 12.50 -2.89
CA CYS A 111 5.15 12.91 -2.70
C CYS A 111 6.14 11.97 -3.42
N ILE A 112 5.86 10.67 -3.41
CA ILE A 112 6.71 9.63 -4.00
C ILE A 112 6.10 9.00 -5.26
N ASP A 113 5.04 9.59 -5.82
CA ASP A 113 4.34 9.14 -7.04
C ASP A 113 3.90 7.66 -6.94
N VAL A 114 3.22 7.31 -5.84
CA VAL A 114 2.69 5.98 -5.58
C VAL A 114 1.16 6.01 -5.62
N SER A 115 0.57 5.10 -6.40
CA SER A 115 -0.86 4.80 -6.45
C SER A 115 -1.04 3.29 -6.53
N LEU A 116 -1.61 2.66 -5.49
CA LEU A 116 -1.66 1.20 -5.36
C LEU A 116 -3.03 0.74 -4.87
N PRO A 117 -3.60 -0.33 -5.44
CA PRO A 117 -4.75 -1.01 -4.85
C PRO A 117 -4.38 -1.60 -3.48
N ILE A 118 -5.35 -1.57 -2.57
CA ILE A 118 -5.26 -2.17 -1.23
C ILE A 118 -6.08 -3.45 -1.23
N TYR A 119 -5.44 -4.55 -0.88
CA TYR A 119 -6.05 -5.87 -0.80
C TYR A 119 -6.23 -6.32 0.66
N HIS A 120 -7.11 -7.29 0.88
CA HIS A 120 -7.20 -7.99 2.15
C HIS A 120 -5.96 -8.83 2.41
N GLY A 121 -5.41 -8.72 3.63
CA GLY A 121 -4.28 -9.52 4.09
C GLY A 121 -2.93 -9.08 3.52
N THR A 122 -1.89 -9.78 3.97
CA THR A 122 -0.48 -9.48 3.66
C THR A 122 0.29 -10.73 3.22
N SER A 123 -0.39 -11.69 2.57
CA SER A 123 0.31 -12.85 2.00
C SER A 123 1.30 -12.42 0.91
N ALA A 124 2.29 -13.25 0.65
CA ALA A 124 3.30 -12.95 -0.38
C ALA A 124 2.66 -12.66 -1.74
N GLU A 125 1.62 -13.44 -2.12
CA GLU A 125 0.90 -13.24 -3.38
C GLU A 125 0.19 -11.88 -3.41
N ILE A 126 -0.42 -11.45 -2.30
CA ILE A 126 -1.11 -10.14 -2.19
C ILE A 126 -0.09 -9.00 -2.31
N LEU A 127 1.02 -9.09 -1.58
CA LEU A 127 2.04 -8.04 -1.59
C LEU A 127 2.81 -7.93 -2.93
N GLU A 128 2.72 -8.93 -3.80
CA GLU A 128 3.18 -8.85 -5.20
C GLU A 128 2.18 -8.12 -6.11
N LEU A 129 0.88 -8.04 -5.73
CA LEU A 129 -0.17 -7.40 -6.52
C LEU A 129 -0.35 -5.91 -6.19
N GLY A 130 -0.02 -5.50 -4.96
CA GLY A 130 -0.22 -4.13 -4.49
C GLY A 130 0.12 -3.94 -3.03
N ALA A 131 -0.63 -3.08 -2.35
CA ALA A 131 -0.57 -2.93 -0.91
C ALA A 131 -1.55 -3.90 -0.24
N GLY A 132 -1.19 -4.43 0.92
CA GLY A 132 -2.02 -5.33 1.71
C GLY A 132 -2.45 -4.69 3.03
N HIS A 133 -3.71 -4.85 3.40
CA HIS A 133 -4.21 -4.46 4.72
C HIS A 133 -3.86 -5.54 5.74
N LEU A 134 -3.19 -5.16 6.84
CA LEU A 134 -2.82 -6.09 7.90
C LEU A 134 -4.06 -6.52 8.69
N GLN A 135 -4.43 -7.79 8.57
CA GLN A 135 -5.53 -8.38 9.33
C GLN A 135 -5.29 -8.22 10.84
N GLY A 136 -6.36 -7.90 11.58
CA GLY A 136 -6.30 -7.61 13.02
C GLY A 136 -6.06 -6.13 13.33
N THR A 137 -5.89 -5.27 12.33
CA THR A 137 -5.95 -3.81 12.45
C THR A 137 -7.28 -3.27 11.96
N SER A 138 -7.61 -2.02 12.27
CA SER A 138 -8.88 -1.43 11.84
C SER A 138 -8.99 -1.38 10.31
N LEU A 139 -10.14 -1.74 9.77
CA LEU A 139 -10.46 -1.55 8.35
C LEU A 139 -10.25 -0.09 7.94
N PRO A 140 -9.78 0.16 6.70
CA PRO A 140 -9.29 1.48 6.28
C PRO A 140 -10.40 2.47 5.90
N ILE A 141 -11.42 2.57 6.77
CA ILE A 141 -12.55 3.52 6.64
C ILE A 141 -12.43 4.72 7.58
N GLY A 142 -11.35 4.79 8.36
CA GLY A 142 -11.16 5.81 9.39
C GLY A 142 -12.14 5.71 10.55
N GLY A 143 -12.15 6.73 11.39
CA GLY A 143 -13.03 6.86 12.54
C GLY A 143 -12.29 6.99 13.86
N GLU A 144 -12.99 7.46 14.88
CA GLU A 144 -12.43 7.62 16.22
C GLU A 144 -12.05 6.25 16.82
N SER A 145 -10.87 6.18 17.42
CA SER A 145 -10.31 4.97 18.01
C SER A 145 -10.07 3.86 16.95
N THR A 146 -9.53 4.25 15.80
CA THR A 146 -9.10 3.33 14.73
C THR A 146 -7.62 3.47 14.44
N HIS A 147 -7.00 2.36 14.03
CA HIS A 147 -5.65 2.32 13.51
C HIS A 147 -5.56 1.28 12.40
N SER A 148 -5.55 1.73 11.16
CA SER A 148 -5.40 0.89 9.98
C SER A 148 -3.92 0.73 9.62
N VAL A 149 -3.52 -0.46 9.18
CA VAL A 149 -2.14 -0.73 8.77
C VAL A 149 -2.11 -1.24 7.34
N ILE A 150 -1.42 -0.50 6.49
CA ILE A 150 -1.24 -0.81 5.07
C ILE A 150 0.21 -1.17 4.80
N THR A 151 0.43 -2.36 4.29
CA THR A 151 1.76 -2.94 4.09
C THR A 151 2.09 -3.04 2.60
N GLY A 152 3.32 -2.75 2.24
CA GLY A 152 3.82 -2.93 0.87
C GLY A 152 5.29 -3.32 0.84
N HIS A 153 5.67 -4.08 -0.17
CA HIS A 153 7.07 -4.47 -0.36
C HIS A 153 7.98 -3.28 -0.68
N THR A 154 9.26 -3.42 -0.32
CA THR A 154 10.38 -2.62 -0.82
C THR A 154 11.34 -3.50 -1.63
N GLY A 155 11.96 -2.93 -2.65
CA GLY A 155 13.05 -3.57 -3.37
C GLY A 155 12.65 -4.69 -4.33
N LEU A 156 11.39 -4.79 -4.75
CA LEU A 156 11.02 -5.70 -5.83
C LEU A 156 11.52 -5.17 -7.18
N SER A 157 12.15 -6.06 -7.96
CA SER A 157 12.60 -5.72 -9.32
C SER A 157 11.46 -5.57 -10.32
N SER A 158 10.26 -6.03 -9.98
CA SER A 158 9.06 -6.04 -10.82
C SER A 158 8.15 -4.84 -10.61
N ALA A 159 8.19 -4.21 -9.42
CA ALA A 159 7.32 -3.10 -9.05
C ALA A 159 7.96 -2.22 -7.98
N LYS A 160 7.71 -0.90 -8.07
CA LYS A 160 8.23 0.08 -7.11
C LYS A 160 7.59 -0.05 -5.72
N LEU A 161 6.27 -0.25 -5.67
CA LEU A 161 5.48 -0.37 -4.43
C LEU A 161 5.87 0.69 -3.37
N PHE A 162 6.26 0.27 -2.16
CA PHE A 162 6.70 1.14 -1.06
C PHE A 162 8.22 1.35 -0.99
N THR A 163 8.94 1.13 -2.10
CA THR A 163 10.41 1.29 -2.13
C THR A 163 10.86 2.68 -1.68
N ASP A 164 10.14 3.72 -2.13
CA ASP A 164 10.50 5.11 -1.81
C ASP A 164 9.79 5.64 -0.55
N LEU A 165 9.17 4.77 0.26
CA LEU A 165 8.52 5.19 1.51
C LEU A 165 9.51 5.86 2.50
N THR A 166 10.81 5.56 2.35
CA THR A 166 11.90 6.20 3.11
C THR A 166 12.11 7.68 2.79
N GLU A 167 11.51 8.19 1.71
CA GLU A 167 11.62 9.60 1.30
C GLU A 167 10.56 10.48 1.98
N LEU A 168 9.55 9.88 2.64
CA LEU A 168 8.53 10.63 3.36
C LEU A 168 9.09 11.25 4.64
N GLU A 169 8.61 12.45 4.95
CA GLU A 169 8.92 13.20 6.17
C GLU A 169 7.63 13.52 6.96
N GLU A 170 7.79 13.86 8.24
CA GLU A 170 6.68 14.37 9.05
C GLU A 170 6.10 15.63 8.40
N GLY A 171 4.78 15.64 8.21
CA GLY A 171 4.06 16.68 7.51
C GLY A 171 3.62 16.34 6.09
N ASP A 172 4.21 15.33 5.45
CA ASP A 172 3.76 14.83 4.16
C ASP A 172 2.36 14.20 4.25
N MET A 173 1.70 14.06 3.11
CA MET A 173 0.32 13.59 3.06
C MET A 173 0.21 12.31 2.24
N PHE A 174 -0.66 11.41 2.68
CA PHE A 174 -1.14 10.29 1.87
C PHE A 174 -2.66 10.14 2.01
N PHE A 175 -3.27 9.46 1.06
CA PHE A 175 -4.72 9.41 0.92
C PHE A 175 -5.17 7.97 0.70
N LEU A 176 -6.25 7.58 1.41
CA LEU A 176 -6.95 6.32 1.16
C LEU A 176 -8.28 6.63 0.47
N HIS A 177 -8.59 5.86 -0.56
CA HIS A 177 -9.86 5.91 -1.26
C HIS A 177 -10.55 4.56 -1.09
N VAL A 178 -11.60 4.51 -0.27
CA VAL A 178 -12.28 3.27 0.11
C VAL A 178 -13.79 3.51 0.08
N MET A 179 -14.52 2.70 -0.64
CA MET A 179 -15.98 2.82 -0.75
C MET A 179 -16.43 4.24 -1.13
N GLY A 180 -15.73 4.92 -2.06
CA GLY A 180 -16.03 6.31 -2.45
C GLY A 180 -15.64 7.38 -1.43
N GLU A 181 -15.33 7.01 -0.19
CA GLU A 181 -14.79 7.93 0.81
C GLU A 181 -13.30 8.23 0.54
N LYS A 182 -12.94 9.50 0.70
CA LYS A 182 -11.57 9.99 0.54
C LYS A 182 -11.02 10.41 1.89
N LEU A 183 -10.05 9.66 2.38
CA LEU A 183 -9.46 9.83 3.71
C LEU A 183 -8.06 10.41 3.58
N ALA A 184 -7.81 11.57 4.19
CA ALA A 184 -6.51 12.22 4.18
C ALA A 184 -5.79 11.98 5.50
N TYR A 185 -4.54 11.57 5.44
CA TYR A 185 -3.66 11.37 6.58
C TYR A 185 -2.41 12.22 6.42
N LYS A 186 -2.05 12.92 7.50
CA LYS A 186 -0.81 13.69 7.57
C LYS A 186 0.21 12.93 8.39
N VAL A 187 1.39 12.69 7.85
CA VAL A 187 2.48 11.99 8.54
C VAL A 187 2.84 12.73 9.83
N ASP A 188 2.67 12.08 10.96
CA ASP A 188 2.94 12.59 12.30
C ASP A 188 4.10 11.89 13.01
N GLN A 189 4.45 10.67 12.55
CA GLN A 189 5.54 9.90 13.14
C GLN A 189 6.18 8.95 12.12
N ILE A 190 7.52 8.94 12.11
CA ILE A 190 8.29 7.95 11.34
C ILE A 190 9.18 7.18 12.33
N SER A 191 9.16 5.86 12.25
CA SER A 191 9.97 5.02 13.14
C SER A 191 10.44 3.74 12.46
N VAL A 192 11.59 3.27 12.91
CA VAL A 192 12.14 1.97 12.50
C VAL A 192 12.12 1.05 13.70
N ILE A 193 11.56 -0.14 13.52
CA ILE A 193 11.36 -1.14 14.57
C ILE A 193 11.89 -2.51 14.14
N LEU A 194 12.07 -3.41 15.09
CA LEU A 194 12.28 -4.83 14.80
C LEU A 194 10.94 -5.50 14.41
N PRO A 195 10.97 -6.60 13.66
CA PRO A 195 9.75 -7.31 13.22
C PRO A 195 8.83 -7.75 14.35
N GLU A 196 9.36 -7.99 15.55
CA GLU A 196 8.60 -8.38 16.74
C GLU A 196 8.01 -7.21 17.54
N GLU A 197 8.39 -5.97 17.24
CA GLU A 197 7.99 -4.77 18.00
C GLU A 197 6.73 -4.11 17.39
N MET A 198 5.61 -4.84 17.31
CA MET A 198 4.35 -4.36 16.70
C MET A 198 3.48 -3.50 17.63
N ASP A 199 3.91 -3.21 18.85
CA ASP A 199 3.14 -2.43 19.83
C ASP A 199 2.77 -1.02 19.36
N LYS A 200 3.55 -0.45 18.43
CA LYS A 200 3.29 0.87 17.83
C LYS A 200 2.11 0.90 16.86
N LEU A 201 1.57 -0.27 16.52
CA LEU A 201 0.43 -0.42 15.61
C LEU A 201 -0.89 -0.59 16.36
N THR A 202 -0.89 -0.44 17.69
CA THR A 202 -2.08 -0.58 18.52
C THR A 202 -3.02 0.62 18.36
N ILE A 203 -4.33 0.36 18.57
CA ILE A 203 -5.35 1.41 18.55
C ILE A 203 -5.16 2.33 19.75
N GLU A 204 -5.12 3.64 19.52
CA GLU A 204 -5.11 4.67 20.56
C GLU A 204 -6.51 5.28 20.69
N ASN A 205 -7.02 5.38 21.94
CA ASN A 205 -8.36 5.89 22.18
C ASN A 205 -8.51 7.35 21.71
N GLY A 206 -9.56 7.62 20.95
CA GLY A 206 -9.87 8.96 20.41
C GLY A 206 -9.02 9.38 19.21
N LYS A 207 -8.14 8.50 18.69
CA LYS A 207 -7.31 8.76 17.52
C LYS A 207 -7.82 8.03 16.28
N ASP A 208 -7.54 8.61 15.13
CA ASP A 208 -7.75 8.01 13.81
C ASP A 208 -6.40 7.99 13.09
N TYR A 209 -5.77 6.81 13.09
CA TYR A 209 -4.44 6.59 12.51
C TYR A 209 -4.48 5.63 11.32
N CYS A 210 -3.57 5.89 10.39
CA CYS A 210 -3.17 4.92 9.39
C CYS A 210 -1.64 4.82 9.36
N THR A 211 -1.08 3.61 9.43
CA THR A 211 0.37 3.39 9.35
C THR A 211 0.71 2.62 8.08
N LEU A 212 1.67 3.16 7.32
CA LEU A 212 2.27 2.48 6.17
C LEU A 212 3.49 1.71 6.64
N VAL A 213 3.59 0.44 6.24
CA VAL A 213 4.65 -0.47 6.70
C VAL A 213 5.42 -1.04 5.52
N THR A 214 6.74 -0.99 5.58
CA THR A 214 7.61 -1.65 4.62
C THR A 214 8.89 -2.18 5.29
N CYS A 215 9.65 -3.01 4.57
CA CYS A 215 10.94 -3.50 5.05
C CYS A 215 12.05 -2.45 4.89
N THR A 216 13.00 -2.46 5.81
CA THR A 216 14.20 -1.59 5.77
C THR A 216 15.38 -2.28 6.46
N PRO A 217 16.67 -1.94 6.17
CA PRO A 217 17.15 -1.20 5.01
C PRO A 217 16.92 -1.95 3.68
N TYR A 218 16.89 -1.22 2.58
CA TYR A 218 16.71 -1.78 1.23
C TYR A 218 17.64 -2.97 0.97
N GLY A 219 17.07 -4.09 0.51
CA GLY A 219 17.80 -5.32 0.19
C GLY A 219 18.30 -6.12 1.40
N VAL A 220 18.25 -5.58 2.62
CA VAL A 220 18.65 -6.27 3.87
C VAL A 220 17.40 -6.73 4.64
N ASN A 221 16.37 -5.87 4.74
CA ASN A 221 15.03 -6.17 5.25
C ASN A 221 14.96 -6.67 6.70
N THR A 222 15.93 -6.29 7.54
CA THR A 222 16.01 -6.73 8.95
C THR A 222 15.06 -5.99 9.88
N HIS A 223 14.58 -4.83 9.47
CA HIS A 223 13.69 -3.97 10.27
C HIS A 223 12.44 -3.64 9.48
N ARG A 224 11.50 -2.95 10.13
CA ARG A 224 10.29 -2.39 9.53
C ARG A 224 10.29 -0.88 9.66
N LEU A 225 10.08 -0.18 8.54
CA LEU A 225 9.81 1.25 8.52
C LEU A 225 8.32 1.43 8.71
N LEU A 226 7.95 2.23 9.70
CA LEU A 226 6.58 2.66 9.98
C LEU A 226 6.48 4.15 9.67
N VAL A 227 5.56 4.51 8.78
CA VAL A 227 5.18 5.88 8.49
C VAL A 227 3.74 6.05 8.92
N ARG A 228 3.51 6.62 10.12
CA ARG A 228 2.17 6.85 10.67
C ARG A 228 1.64 8.20 10.24
N GLY A 229 0.37 8.23 9.86
CA GLY A 229 -0.39 9.43 9.62
C GLY A 229 -1.58 9.56 10.56
N GLU A 230 -1.81 10.76 11.08
CA GLU A 230 -3.03 11.13 11.80
C GLU A 230 -4.05 11.70 10.80
N ARG A 231 -5.31 11.33 10.98
CA ARG A 231 -6.42 11.80 10.15
C ARG A 231 -6.49 13.31 10.10
N THR A 232 -6.69 13.85 8.90
CA THR A 232 -6.94 15.27 8.67
C THR A 232 -8.09 15.48 7.70
N GLU A 233 -8.58 16.70 7.60
CA GLU A 233 -9.62 17.03 6.64
C GLU A 233 -9.12 16.83 5.19
N TYR A 234 -9.88 16.07 4.39
CA TYR A 234 -9.65 15.90 2.97
C TYR A 234 -10.17 17.12 2.20
N THR A 235 -9.36 17.60 1.24
CA THR A 235 -9.79 18.50 0.17
C THR A 235 -9.06 18.13 -1.11
N GLU A 236 -9.69 18.28 -2.27
CA GLU A 236 -9.05 18.00 -3.56
C GLU A 236 -7.79 18.86 -3.77
N ASP A 237 -7.83 20.11 -3.32
CA ASP A 237 -6.66 21.00 -3.38
C ASP A 237 -5.46 20.42 -2.59
N LYS A 238 -5.68 19.83 -1.41
CA LYS A 238 -4.60 19.20 -0.63
C LYS A 238 -3.99 18.00 -1.34
N GLU A 239 -4.80 17.16 -2.00
CA GLU A 239 -4.29 16.01 -2.76
C GLU A 239 -3.47 16.48 -3.97
N GLU A 240 -3.95 17.50 -4.70
CA GLU A 240 -3.20 18.10 -5.80
C GLU A 240 -1.92 18.82 -5.35
N GLU A 241 -1.99 19.59 -4.26
CA GLU A 241 -0.84 20.30 -3.70
C GLU A 241 0.23 19.34 -3.21
N ALA A 242 -0.14 18.25 -2.52
CA ALA A 242 0.78 17.20 -2.09
C ALA A 242 1.56 16.63 -3.30
N GLY A 243 0.91 16.45 -4.46
CA GLY A 243 1.56 16.03 -5.69
C GLY A 243 2.49 17.08 -6.31
N LYS A 244 2.20 18.37 -6.14
CA LYS A 244 3.05 19.47 -6.65
C LYS A 244 4.27 19.68 -5.76
N ILE A 245 4.09 19.71 -4.46
CA ILE A 245 5.16 19.86 -3.45
C ILE A 245 6.11 18.66 -3.50
N GLY A 246 5.56 17.44 -3.58
CA GLY A 246 6.34 16.21 -3.64
C GLY A 246 7.32 16.15 -4.80
N ARG A 247 6.90 16.59 -5.99
CA ARG A 247 7.79 16.61 -7.19
C ARG A 247 8.98 17.55 -7.05
N VAL A 248 8.87 18.61 -6.28
CA VAL A 248 9.96 19.60 -6.07
C VAL A 248 10.78 19.23 -4.84
N SER A 249 10.13 18.94 -3.70
CA SER A 249 10.80 18.75 -2.40
C SER A 249 11.45 17.37 -2.24
N CYS A 250 10.82 16.30 -2.68
CA CYS A 250 11.43 14.95 -2.58
C CYS A 250 12.58 14.76 -3.59
N ARG A 251 12.54 15.40 -4.78
CA ARG A 251 13.64 15.34 -5.77
C ARG A 251 14.85 16.23 -5.45
N GLU A 252 14.68 17.29 -4.68
CA GLU A 252 15.79 18.17 -4.28
C GLU A 252 16.53 17.66 -3.04
N ARG A 253 16.01 16.61 -2.37
CA ARG A 253 16.59 16.00 -1.15
C ARG A 253 17.53 14.80 -1.42
N VAL A 254 17.75 14.44 -2.70
CA VAL A 254 18.67 13.35 -3.12
C VAL A 254 20.02 13.91 -3.53
#